data_b4ff096ae5aef8885cb3fd3e0f87655e
#
_entry.id   b4ff096ae5aef8885cb3fd3e0f87655e
#
_cell.length_a   1.000
_cell.length_b   1.000
_cell.length_c   1.000
_cell.angle_alpha   90.00
_cell.angle_beta   90.00
_cell.angle_gamma   90.00
#
_symmetry.space_group_name_H-M   'P 1'
#
loop_
_entity.id
_entity.type
_entity.pdbx_description
1 polymer ?
#
loop_
_entity_poly.entity_id
_entity_poly.type
_entity_poly.pdbx_seq_one_letter_code
_entity_poly.pdbx_strand_id
1 'polypeptide(L)'
;MKNYLKELKIIFSILPNKLFKRMRLLLLMLSVSGFLESLGIGLFIPVIAIITEKKANFPFLNDFYDFSKIELNDVLLLMMCLILLVYLIKSVFLTYLEFGMQKLVNDIRVELASTLFKKYINSPYKFHLKNNSSILLRNLTTEVVAFCNGIIGPILILAKEFFIIVFIVLLLFIF
;
A
#
# COMPACT_ATOMS: atom_id res chain seq x y z
N MET A 1 2.96 18.64 17.48
CA MET A 1 2.03 17.61 16.94
C MET A 1 0.67 18.20 16.54
N LYS A 2 -0.04 18.98 17.38
CA LYS A 2 -1.35 19.60 17.02
C LYS A 2 -1.32 20.51 15.77
N ASN A 3 -0.24 21.23 15.51
CA ASN A 3 -0.13 22.14 14.34
C ASN A 3 -0.03 21.34 13.02
N TYR A 4 0.75 20.26 12.96
CA TYR A 4 0.88 19.44 11.75
C TYR A 4 -0.43 18.77 11.33
N LEU A 5 -1.24 18.32 12.31
CA LEU A 5 -2.56 17.74 12.03
C LEU A 5 -3.53 18.79 11.47
N LYS A 6 -3.41 20.04 11.91
CA LYS A 6 -4.23 21.17 11.42
C LYS A 6 -3.85 21.55 9.98
N GLU A 7 -2.56 21.56 9.68
CA GLU A 7 -2.03 21.80 8.32
C GLU A 7 -2.42 20.69 7.35
N LEU A 8 -2.29 19.42 7.76
CA LEU A 8 -2.77 18.29 6.96
C LEU A 8 -4.27 18.39 6.68
N LYS A 9 -5.08 18.76 7.66
CA LYS A 9 -6.53 18.95 7.47
C LYS A 9 -6.87 20.03 6.45
N ILE A 10 -6.10 21.12 6.43
CA ILE A 10 -6.25 22.20 5.44
C ILE A 10 -5.90 21.69 4.04
N ILE A 11 -4.81 20.94 3.91
CA ILE A 11 -4.38 20.37 2.63
C ILE A 11 -5.44 19.37 2.11
N PHE A 12 -5.94 18.50 2.98
CA PHE A 12 -7.03 17.58 2.62
C PHE A 12 -8.33 18.31 2.23
N SER A 13 -8.61 19.47 2.79
CA SER A 13 -9.80 20.26 2.42
C SER A 13 -9.72 20.90 1.02
N ILE A 14 -8.53 21.06 0.47
CA ILE A 14 -8.29 21.64 -0.86
C ILE A 14 -8.39 20.59 -1.96
N LEU A 15 -8.29 19.29 -1.60
CA LEU A 15 -8.32 18.19 -2.58
C LEU A 15 -9.75 17.97 -3.14
N PRO A 16 -9.89 17.80 -4.46
CA PRO A 16 -11.19 17.53 -5.08
C PRO A 16 -11.74 16.16 -4.66
N ASN A 17 -13.08 16.06 -4.59
CA ASN A 17 -13.80 14.85 -4.20
C ASN A 17 -13.43 13.59 -4.99
N LYS A 18 -12.93 13.77 -6.22
CA LYS A 18 -12.44 12.67 -7.08
C LYS A 18 -11.22 11.96 -6.49
N LEU A 19 -10.30 12.73 -5.89
CA LEU A 19 -9.10 12.17 -5.23
C LEU A 19 -9.47 11.44 -3.93
N PHE A 20 -10.46 11.91 -3.18
CA PHE A 20 -10.99 11.21 -2.01
C PHE A 20 -11.59 9.84 -2.34
N LYS A 21 -12.31 9.73 -3.46
CA LYS A 21 -12.84 8.44 -3.92
C LYS A 21 -11.72 7.45 -4.25
N ARG A 22 -10.67 7.92 -4.94
CA ARG A 22 -9.49 7.09 -5.24
C ARG A 22 -8.72 6.69 -3.99
N MET A 23 -8.56 7.60 -3.03
CA MET A 23 -7.91 7.33 -1.76
C MET A 23 -8.66 6.25 -0.96
N ARG A 24 -10.01 6.31 -0.89
CA ARG A 24 -10.81 5.25 -0.24
C ARG A 24 -10.66 3.90 -0.93
N LEU A 25 -10.67 3.87 -2.25
CA LEU A 25 -10.44 2.63 -3.00
C LEU A 25 -9.06 2.05 -2.71
N LEU A 26 -8.02 2.90 -2.69
CA LEU A 26 -6.67 2.47 -2.34
C LEU A 26 -6.59 1.93 -0.90
N LEU A 27 -7.27 2.55 0.08
CA LEU A 27 -7.31 2.03 1.44
C LEU A 27 -7.92 0.62 1.52
N LEU A 28 -8.96 0.34 0.75
CA LEU A 28 -9.52 -1.02 0.63
C LEU A 28 -8.50 -1.98 0.00
N MET A 29 -7.82 -1.57 -1.07
CA MET A 29 -6.79 -2.40 -1.70
C MET A 29 -5.59 -2.63 -0.78
N LEU A 30 -5.21 -1.64 0.06
CA LEU A 30 -4.18 -1.79 1.10
C LEU A 30 -4.57 -2.83 2.15
N SER A 31 -5.84 -2.86 2.56
CA SER A 31 -6.35 -3.91 3.47
C SER A 31 -6.25 -5.29 2.83
N VAL A 32 -6.65 -5.43 1.55
CA VAL A 32 -6.51 -6.69 0.81
C VAL A 32 -5.04 -7.11 0.67
N SER A 33 -4.12 -6.16 0.46
CA SER A 33 -2.68 -6.47 0.39
C SER A 33 -2.15 -7.05 1.68
N GLY A 34 -2.54 -6.48 2.83
CA GLY A 34 -2.17 -7.01 4.15
C GLY A 34 -2.66 -8.45 4.38
N PHE A 35 -3.91 -8.72 3.98
CA PHE A 35 -4.46 -10.08 4.02
C PHE A 35 -3.69 -11.06 3.12
N LEU A 36 -3.38 -10.68 1.88
CA LEU A 36 -2.58 -11.51 0.97
C LEU A 36 -1.15 -11.74 1.50
N GLU A 37 -0.60 -10.75 2.21
CA GLU A 37 0.73 -10.85 2.83
C GLU A 37 0.73 -11.88 3.96
N SER A 38 -0.28 -11.84 4.83
CA SER A 38 -0.45 -12.80 5.91
C SER A 38 -0.72 -14.21 5.41
N LEU A 39 -1.56 -14.37 4.36
CA LEU A 39 -1.77 -15.67 3.71
C LEU A 39 -0.47 -16.27 3.16
N GLY A 40 0.37 -15.42 2.51
CA GLY A 40 1.66 -15.87 2.01
C GLY A 40 2.55 -16.46 3.10
N ILE A 41 2.60 -15.82 4.27
CA ILE A 41 3.34 -16.32 5.43
C ILE A 41 2.67 -17.61 5.99
N GLY A 42 1.35 -17.60 6.11
CA GLY A 42 0.58 -18.74 6.62
C GLY A 42 0.76 -20.03 5.82
N LEU A 43 0.98 -19.94 4.50
CA LEU A 43 1.23 -21.10 3.64
C LEU A 43 2.55 -21.82 3.94
N PHE A 44 3.50 -21.20 4.60
CA PHE A 44 4.73 -21.88 5.04
C PHE A 44 4.52 -22.79 6.23
N ILE A 45 3.52 -22.55 7.07
CA ILE A 45 3.24 -23.33 8.28
C ILE A 45 3.01 -24.82 7.94
N PRO A 46 2.09 -25.17 7.00
CA PRO A 46 1.88 -26.58 6.65
C PRO A 46 3.10 -27.22 6.03
N VAL A 47 3.91 -26.50 5.26
CA VAL A 47 5.14 -27.04 4.66
C VAL A 47 6.17 -27.39 5.74
N ILE A 48 6.35 -26.50 6.71
CA ILE A 48 7.24 -26.76 7.87
C ILE A 48 6.76 -27.97 8.68
N ALA A 49 5.44 -28.07 8.91
CA ALA A 49 4.86 -29.20 9.63
C ALA A 49 5.14 -30.54 8.93
N ILE A 50 4.98 -30.61 7.59
CA ILE A 50 5.29 -31.83 6.82
C ILE A 50 6.76 -32.20 6.97
N ILE A 51 7.67 -31.24 6.84
CA ILE A 51 9.11 -31.49 6.92
C ILE A 51 9.52 -31.99 8.32
N THR A 52 8.89 -31.43 9.37
CA THR A 52 9.23 -31.72 10.75
C THR A 52 8.63 -33.04 11.23
N GLU A 53 7.37 -33.30 10.93
CA GLU A 53 6.62 -34.45 11.46
C GLU A 53 6.68 -35.67 10.51
N LYS A 54 7.20 -35.51 9.29
CA LYS A 54 7.22 -36.53 8.24
C LYS A 54 5.84 -37.19 7.98
N LYS A 55 4.77 -36.48 8.30
CA LYS A 55 3.38 -36.90 8.09
C LYS A 55 2.60 -35.74 7.47
N ALA A 56 1.93 -36.03 6.36
CA ALA A 56 1.01 -35.10 5.72
C ALA A 56 -0.36 -35.11 6.47
N ASN A 57 -0.42 -34.53 7.66
CA ASN A 57 -1.66 -34.46 8.42
C ASN A 57 -2.17 -33.01 8.39
N PHE A 58 -3.12 -32.74 7.50
CA PHE A 58 -3.75 -31.44 7.34
C PHE A 58 -5.17 -31.48 7.89
N PRO A 59 -5.43 -31.02 9.14
CA PRO A 59 -6.77 -31.07 9.70
C PRO A 59 -7.82 -30.34 8.85
N PHE A 60 -7.42 -29.34 8.06
CA PHE A 60 -8.31 -28.57 7.19
C PHE A 60 -8.48 -29.13 5.76
N LEU A 61 -7.54 -29.96 5.28
CA LEU A 61 -7.53 -30.48 3.90
C LEU A 61 -7.89 -31.97 3.84
N ASN A 62 -7.81 -32.70 4.96
CA ASN A 62 -8.18 -34.11 5.02
C ASN A 62 -9.67 -34.36 4.70
N ASP A 63 -10.54 -33.36 4.88
CA ASP A 63 -11.95 -33.46 4.51
C ASP A 63 -12.18 -33.37 2.99
N PHE A 64 -11.21 -32.85 2.24
CA PHE A 64 -11.31 -32.67 0.79
C PHE A 64 -10.53 -33.73 -0.01
N TYR A 65 -9.41 -34.24 0.55
CA TYR A 65 -8.56 -35.21 -0.14
C TYR A 65 -7.72 -36.04 0.84
N ASP A 66 -7.64 -37.33 0.65
CA ASP A 66 -6.92 -38.28 1.49
C ASP A 66 -5.42 -38.29 1.07
N PHE A 67 -4.63 -37.38 1.60
CA PHE A 67 -3.20 -37.23 1.30
C PHE A 67 -2.34 -38.39 1.83
N SER A 68 -2.89 -39.28 2.64
CA SER A 68 -2.19 -40.44 3.19
C SER A 68 -1.77 -41.49 2.16
N LYS A 69 -2.31 -41.38 0.93
CA LYS A 69 -2.05 -42.34 -0.18
C LYS A 69 -1.00 -41.84 -1.17
N ILE A 70 -0.51 -40.61 -1.03
CA ILE A 70 0.46 -40.01 -1.95
C ILE A 70 1.85 -40.05 -1.31
N GLU A 71 2.89 -40.26 -2.11
CA GLU A 71 4.27 -40.19 -1.62
C GLU A 71 4.56 -38.79 -1.06
N LEU A 72 5.29 -38.73 0.05
CA LEU A 72 5.59 -37.49 0.78
C LEU A 72 6.28 -36.43 -0.12
N ASN A 73 7.10 -36.89 -1.06
CA ASN A 73 7.80 -36.08 -2.03
C ASN A 73 6.84 -35.35 -2.99
N ASP A 74 5.81 -36.07 -3.46
CA ASP A 74 4.81 -35.49 -4.39
C ASP A 74 3.94 -34.45 -3.71
N VAL A 75 3.57 -34.68 -2.43
CA VAL A 75 2.84 -33.72 -1.62
C VAL A 75 3.67 -32.46 -1.42
N LEU A 76 4.97 -32.59 -1.11
CA LEU A 76 5.86 -31.44 -0.95
C LEU A 76 6.02 -30.66 -2.26
N LEU A 77 6.17 -31.34 -3.38
CA LEU A 77 6.30 -30.73 -4.71
C LEU A 77 5.02 -29.96 -5.07
N LEU A 78 3.85 -30.54 -4.82
CA LEU A 78 2.56 -29.91 -5.05
C LEU A 78 2.41 -28.64 -4.19
N MET A 79 2.76 -28.72 -2.90
CA MET A 79 2.72 -27.55 -2.00
C MET A 79 3.68 -26.47 -2.44
N MET A 80 4.89 -26.80 -2.88
CA MET A 80 5.84 -25.81 -3.42
C MET A 80 5.31 -25.11 -4.67
N CYS A 81 4.70 -25.87 -5.60
CA CYS A 81 4.06 -25.29 -6.79
C CYS A 81 2.90 -24.36 -6.42
N LEU A 82 2.08 -24.73 -5.44
CA LEU A 82 0.97 -23.91 -4.95
C LEU A 82 1.47 -22.61 -4.32
N ILE A 83 2.49 -22.68 -3.47
CA ILE A 83 3.12 -21.50 -2.87
C ILE A 83 3.65 -20.58 -3.98
N LEU A 84 4.38 -21.11 -4.95
CA LEU A 84 4.93 -20.33 -6.06
C LEU A 84 3.81 -19.61 -6.83
N LEU A 85 2.72 -20.29 -7.14
CA LEU A 85 1.57 -19.73 -7.83
C LEU A 85 0.92 -18.59 -7.02
N VAL A 86 0.70 -18.81 -5.71
CA VAL A 86 0.15 -17.78 -4.82
C VAL A 86 1.07 -16.56 -4.76
N TYR A 87 2.40 -16.76 -4.65
CA TYR A 87 3.37 -15.66 -4.64
C TYR A 87 3.42 -14.90 -5.95
N LEU A 88 3.26 -15.55 -7.10
CA LEU A 88 3.15 -14.89 -8.39
C LEU A 88 1.91 -13.97 -8.46
N ILE A 89 0.75 -14.49 -8.09
CA ILE A 89 -0.51 -13.71 -8.06
C ILE A 89 -0.37 -12.51 -7.10
N LYS A 90 0.15 -12.75 -5.90
CA LYS A 90 0.44 -11.73 -4.90
C LYS A 90 1.36 -10.63 -5.44
N SER A 91 2.47 -11.02 -6.08
CA SER A 91 3.45 -10.08 -6.64
C SER A 91 2.83 -9.16 -7.70
N VAL A 92 2.02 -9.70 -8.59
CA VAL A 92 1.29 -8.91 -9.61
C VAL A 92 0.34 -7.92 -8.93
N PHE A 93 -0.42 -8.37 -7.93
CA PHE A 93 -1.35 -7.51 -7.19
C PHE A 93 -0.63 -6.38 -6.45
N LEU A 94 0.46 -6.69 -5.74
CA LEU A 94 1.26 -5.69 -5.01
C LEU A 94 1.89 -4.66 -5.96
N THR A 95 2.38 -5.09 -7.12
CA THR A 95 2.91 -4.17 -8.15
C THR A 95 1.83 -3.22 -8.66
N TYR A 96 0.62 -3.74 -8.93
CA TYR A 96 -0.52 -2.92 -9.34
C TYR A 96 -0.92 -1.91 -8.26
N LEU A 97 -0.92 -2.33 -7.00
CA LEU A 97 -1.21 -1.46 -5.85
C LEU A 97 -0.17 -0.34 -5.72
N GLU A 98 1.13 -0.67 -5.84
CA GLU A 98 2.22 0.30 -5.79
C GLU A 98 2.09 1.35 -6.89
N PHE A 99 1.78 0.91 -8.11
CA PHE A 99 1.49 1.81 -9.22
C PHE A 99 0.29 2.73 -8.92
N GLY A 100 -0.76 2.21 -8.28
CA GLY A 100 -1.92 2.98 -7.85
C GLY A 100 -1.58 4.05 -6.82
N MET A 101 -0.71 3.74 -5.84
CA MET A 101 -0.22 4.69 -4.84
C MET A 101 0.62 5.81 -5.48
N GLN A 102 1.57 5.46 -6.36
CA GLN A 102 2.39 6.44 -7.07
C GLN A 102 1.55 7.36 -7.96
N LYS A 103 0.54 6.81 -8.63
CA LYS A 103 -0.40 7.59 -9.42
C LYS A 103 -1.19 8.57 -8.56
N LEU A 104 -1.66 8.16 -7.38
CA LEU A 104 -2.35 9.06 -6.45
C LEU A 104 -1.44 10.19 -5.98
N VAL A 105 -0.18 9.90 -5.62
CA VAL A 105 0.81 10.92 -5.21
C VAL A 105 1.04 11.92 -6.33
N ASN A 106 1.17 11.46 -7.58
CA ASN A 106 1.32 12.32 -8.75
C ASN A 106 0.07 13.17 -9.03
N ASP A 107 -1.12 12.61 -8.93
CA ASP A 107 -2.37 13.35 -9.10
C ASP A 107 -2.49 14.47 -8.04
N ILE A 108 -2.12 14.20 -6.78
CA ILE A 108 -2.07 15.20 -5.71
C ILE A 108 -1.04 16.29 -6.02
N ARG A 109 0.15 15.91 -6.51
CA ARG A 109 1.21 16.86 -6.90
C ARG A 109 0.72 17.84 -7.97
N VAL A 110 0.08 17.33 -9.02
CA VAL A 110 -0.46 18.16 -10.12
C VAL A 110 -1.54 19.10 -9.61
N GLU A 111 -2.43 18.61 -8.76
CA GLU A 111 -3.52 19.44 -8.19
C GLU A 111 -2.98 20.56 -7.31
N LEU A 112 -2.01 20.25 -6.42
CA LEU A 112 -1.37 21.26 -5.56
C LEU A 112 -0.62 22.31 -6.39
N ALA A 113 0.19 21.88 -7.35
CA ALA A 113 0.91 22.81 -8.22
C ALA A 113 -0.03 23.71 -9.02
N SER A 114 -1.10 23.14 -9.61
CA SER A 114 -2.12 23.87 -10.35
C SER A 114 -2.86 24.89 -9.48
N THR A 115 -3.24 24.50 -8.27
CA THR A 115 -3.93 25.37 -7.32
C THR A 115 -3.05 26.53 -6.86
N LEU A 116 -1.78 26.26 -6.54
CA LEU A 116 -0.81 27.29 -6.18
C LEU A 116 -0.54 28.22 -7.35
N PHE A 117 -0.37 27.70 -8.57
CA PHE A 117 -0.15 28.48 -9.77
C PHE A 117 -1.32 29.44 -10.04
N LYS A 118 -2.57 28.95 -9.99
CA LYS A 118 -3.77 29.79 -10.11
C LYS A 118 -3.81 30.88 -9.06
N LYS A 119 -3.45 30.55 -7.81
CA LYS A 119 -3.41 31.52 -6.72
C LYS A 119 -2.35 32.61 -6.95
N TYR A 120 -1.17 32.25 -7.46
CA TYR A 120 -0.12 33.20 -7.78
C TYR A 120 -0.55 34.15 -8.91
N ILE A 121 -1.07 33.63 -10.03
CA ILE A 121 -1.51 34.47 -11.16
C ILE A 121 -2.62 35.45 -10.76
N ASN A 122 -3.56 35.00 -9.94
CA ASN A 122 -4.67 35.83 -9.48
C ASN A 122 -4.30 36.78 -8.31
N SER A 123 -3.04 36.79 -7.87
CA SER A 123 -2.58 37.66 -6.81
C SER A 123 -2.41 39.10 -7.30
N PRO A 124 -2.67 40.14 -6.47
CA PRO A 124 -2.52 41.54 -6.88
C PRO A 124 -1.07 41.86 -7.22
N TYR A 125 -0.86 42.87 -8.10
CA TYR A 125 0.47 43.29 -8.57
C TYR A 125 1.48 43.54 -7.44
N LYS A 126 1.00 44.09 -6.32
CA LYS A 126 1.82 44.30 -5.11
C LYS A 126 2.45 43.02 -4.56
N PHE A 127 1.81 41.88 -4.74
CA PHE A 127 2.36 40.56 -4.36
C PHE A 127 3.56 40.19 -5.25
N HIS A 128 3.46 40.41 -6.57
CA HIS A 128 4.52 40.14 -7.53
C HIS A 128 5.73 41.05 -7.37
N LEU A 129 5.51 42.30 -6.94
CA LEU A 129 6.61 43.24 -6.62
C LEU A 129 7.40 42.80 -5.38
N LYS A 130 6.75 42.15 -4.41
CA LYS A 130 7.39 41.74 -3.16
C LYS A 130 8.05 40.35 -3.25
N ASN A 131 7.64 39.52 -4.18
CA ASN A 131 8.11 38.12 -4.31
C ASN A 131 8.87 37.94 -5.60
N ASN A 132 10.07 37.37 -5.49
CA ASN A 132 10.86 37.01 -6.67
C ASN A 132 10.19 35.84 -7.41
N SER A 133 10.05 35.97 -8.74
CA SER A 133 9.47 34.94 -9.60
C SER A 133 10.19 33.60 -9.48
N SER A 134 11.51 33.59 -9.26
CA SER A 134 12.30 32.36 -9.04
C SER A 134 11.88 31.61 -7.78
N ILE A 135 11.49 32.33 -6.69
CA ILE A 135 10.99 31.71 -5.46
C ILE A 135 9.61 31.10 -5.70
N LEU A 136 8.75 31.83 -6.41
CA LEU A 136 7.41 31.32 -6.74
C LEU A 136 7.51 30.06 -7.61
N LEU A 137 8.40 30.06 -8.59
CA LEU A 137 8.64 28.88 -9.44
C LEU A 137 9.20 27.69 -8.65
N ARG A 138 10.18 27.93 -7.77
CA ARG A 138 10.72 26.91 -6.88
C ARG A 138 9.62 26.27 -6.03
N ASN A 139 8.72 27.07 -5.47
CA ASN A 139 7.61 26.57 -4.66
C ASN A 139 6.69 25.64 -5.46
N LEU A 140 6.44 25.95 -6.75
CA LEU A 140 5.60 25.13 -7.63
C LEU A 140 6.28 23.83 -8.07
N THR A 141 7.59 23.87 -8.30
CA THR A 141 8.33 22.73 -8.85
C THR A 141 8.99 21.88 -7.78
N THR A 142 9.80 22.50 -6.91
CA THR A 142 10.63 21.78 -5.94
C THR A 142 9.90 21.51 -4.64
N GLU A 143 9.27 22.51 -4.05
CA GLU A 143 8.65 22.36 -2.72
C GLU A 143 7.41 21.46 -2.77
N VAL A 144 6.57 21.56 -3.81
CA VAL A 144 5.42 20.66 -4.00
C VAL A 144 5.88 19.22 -4.18
N VAL A 145 6.94 18.99 -4.96
CA VAL A 145 7.53 17.65 -5.16
C VAL A 145 8.08 17.11 -3.84
N ALA A 146 8.86 17.92 -3.11
CA ALA A 146 9.41 17.54 -1.82
C ALA A 146 8.32 17.20 -0.80
N PHE A 147 7.24 17.98 -0.76
CA PHE A 147 6.08 17.72 0.09
C PHE A 147 5.39 16.41 -0.27
N CYS A 148 5.12 16.17 -1.54
CA CYS A 148 4.44 14.95 -1.98
C CYS A 148 5.29 13.69 -1.70
N ASN A 149 6.59 13.74 -1.98
CA ASN A 149 7.49 12.62 -1.77
C ASN A 149 7.88 12.44 -0.30
N GLY A 150 8.00 13.53 0.47
CA GLY A 150 8.44 13.49 1.87
C GLY A 150 7.32 13.29 2.88
N ILE A 151 6.07 13.59 2.52
CA ILE A 151 4.92 13.51 3.44
C ILE A 151 3.83 12.58 2.91
N ILE A 152 3.28 12.87 1.73
CA ILE A 152 2.12 12.12 1.21
C ILE A 152 2.50 10.67 0.89
N GLY A 153 3.61 10.44 0.19
CA GLY A 153 4.11 9.10 -0.13
C GLY A 153 4.33 8.25 1.11
N PRO A 154 5.15 8.70 2.07
CA PRO A 154 5.38 7.97 3.33
C PRO A 154 4.11 7.68 4.13
N ILE A 155 3.12 8.57 4.16
CA ILE A 155 1.83 8.30 4.83
C ILE A 155 1.11 7.11 4.20
N LEU A 156 1.11 6.98 2.87
CA LEU A 156 0.50 5.84 2.18
C LEU A 156 1.27 4.53 2.47
N ILE A 157 2.60 4.60 2.52
CA ILE A 157 3.45 3.45 2.89
C ILE A 157 3.16 3.02 4.33
N LEU A 158 3.12 3.96 5.28
CA LEU A 158 2.78 3.67 6.67
C LEU A 158 1.39 3.05 6.82
N ALA A 159 0.41 3.51 6.04
CA ALA A 159 -0.92 2.91 6.02
C ALA A 159 -0.88 1.45 5.51
N LYS A 160 -0.08 1.16 4.48
CA LYS A 160 0.15 -0.20 3.98
C LYS A 160 0.75 -1.10 5.06
N GLU A 161 1.87 -0.68 5.65
CA GLU A 161 2.56 -1.45 6.70
C GLU A 161 1.67 -1.70 7.93
N PHE A 162 0.85 -0.72 8.30
CA PHE A 162 -0.12 -0.87 9.40
C PHE A 162 -1.09 -2.03 9.13
N PHE A 163 -1.68 -2.12 7.93
CA PHE A 163 -2.57 -3.24 7.59
C PHE A 163 -1.83 -4.58 7.60
N ILE A 164 -0.60 -4.63 7.08
CA ILE A 164 0.22 -5.84 7.11
C ILE A 164 0.43 -6.33 8.54
N ILE A 165 0.85 -5.44 9.44
CA ILE A 165 1.07 -5.77 10.86
C ILE A 165 -0.21 -6.30 11.51
N VAL A 166 -1.35 -5.63 11.29
CA VAL A 166 -2.64 -6.05 11.84
C VAL A 166 -2.99 -7.48 11.40
N PHE A 167 -2.85 -7.79 10.10
CA PHE A 167 -3.19 -9.12 9.59
C PHE A 167 -2.21 -10.21 10.06
N ILE A 168 -0.90 -9.89 10.18
CA ILE A 168 0.08 -10.83 10.73
C ILE A 168 -0.23 -11.13 12.20
N VAL A 169 -0.53 -10.10 13.01
CA VAL A 169 -0.91 -10.30 14.41
C VAL A 169 -2.18 -11.13 14.54
N LEU A 170 -3.20 -10.88 13.71
CA LEU A 170 -4.40 -11.70 13.69
C LEU A 170 -4.08 -13.17 13.33
N LEU A 171 -3.21 -13.39 12.36
CA LEU A 171 -2.79 -14.74 11.98
C LEU A 171 -2.12 -15.46 13.16
N LEU A 172 -1.23 -14.77 13.90
CA LEU A 172 -0.56 -15.34 15.09
C LEU A 172 -1.52 -15.67 16.23
N PHE A 173 -2.66 -14.97 16.34
CA PHE A 173 -3.68 -15.27 17.36
C PHE A 173 -4.56 -16.47 16.97
N ILE A 174 -4.64 -16.81 15.69
CA ILE A 174 -5.44 -17.93 15.19
C ILE A 174 -4.65 -19.24 15.25
N PHE A 175 -3.32 -19.18 15.14
CA PHE A 175 -2.40 -20.31 15.21
C PHE A 175 -1.70 -20.39 16.55
#